data_5786663f56d441dd22767205252a0f67
#
_entry.id   5786663f56d441dd22767205252a0f67
#
_cell.length_a   1.000
_cell.length_b   1.000
_cell.length_c   1.000
_cell.angle_alpha   90.00
_cell.angle_beta   90.00
_cell.angle_gamma   90.00
#
_symmetry.space_group_name_H-M   'P 1'
#
loop_
_entity.id
_entity.type
_entity.pdbx_description
1 polymer ?
#
loop_
_entity_poly.entity_id
_entity_poly.type
_entity_poly.pdbx_seq_one_letter_code
_entity_poly.pdbx_strand_id
1 'polypeptide(L)'
;MKIKQSLVLVVALVCMFVNVAQAQEQQQQPSTQPGSQSSSLDVQGIKAYLLGPGDVLDVRVFGQPELSSTVQVDSDGNLSALPFLEVPIKAKCRSDKEVQKDIAAAYAKFINNPQVSVRISERNSRQPATVFGAVRQPTRVEMKRKVRLNELMAVSGGFTERAAGTIQILHTEPLMCPEPGEEAEAAPIDGTKIPLQIIKIADLRAGKSEANPVIRPGDYVLVTEAEPVYITGAVNSPGGIYLRDQLMLSRALAMVGGTRKEAKLSDVRIFRQVPGTANQEVIHVDVAAIKKNQKPDFLLQAYDVIEVSEAGMFSSSRIGSTLMSALTGGFTSALSTTGTYLPQRVIY
;
A
#
# COMPACT_ATOMS: atom_id res chain seq x y z
N MET A 1 41.93 5.49 66.09
CA MET A 1 42.05 4.85 64.75
C MET A 1 40.76 4.87 63.92
N LYS A 2 39.61 5.33 64.41
CA LYS A 2 38.29 5.38 63.69
C LYS A 2 38.06 6.68 62.92
N ILE A 3 38.72 7.77 63.19
CA ILE A 3 38.54 9.09 62.56
C ILE A 3 39.21 9.15 61.13
N LYS A 4 40.35 8.47 60.96
CA LYS A 4 41.05 8.45 59.65
C LYS A 4 40.36 7.66 58.58
N GLN A 5 39.58 6.61 58.92
CA GLN A 5 38.80 5.81 57.96
C GLN A 5 37.56 6.56 57.45
N SER A 6 36.95 7.41 58.29
CA SER A 6 35.78 8.18 57.90
C SER A 6 36.11 9.31 56.89
N LEU A 7 37.31 9.91 57.03
CA LEU A 7 37.77 10.98 56.15
C LEU A 7 38.11 10.48 54.74
N VAL A 8 38.68 9.26 54.62
CA VAL A 8 39.01 8.65 53.33
C VAL A 8 37.74 8.26 52.56
N LEU A 9 36.70 7.83 53.27
CA LEU A 9 35.42 7.45 52.64
C LEU A 9 34.65 8.67 52.11
N VAL A 10 34.72 9.82 52.82
CA VAL A 10 34.09 11.07 52.35
C VAL A 10 34.83 11.66 51.15
N VAL A 11 36.15 11.59 51.11
CA VAL A 11 36.95 12.06 49.97
C VAL A 11 36.73 11.18 48.74
N ALA A 12 36.61 9.85 48.90
CA ALA A 12 36.28 8.93 47.81
C ALA A 12 34.88 9.17 47.24
N LEU A 13 33.89 9.51 48.09
CA LEU A 13 32.51 9.80 47.64
C LEU A 13 32.44 11.15 46.91
N VAL A 14 33.18 12.17 47.33
CA VAL A 14 33.24 13.46 46.63
C VAL A 14 33.95 13.37 45.29
N CYS A 15 35.00 12.54 45.16
CA CYS A 15 35.64 12.27 43.85
C CYS A 15 34.76 11.50 42.88
N MET A 16 33.81 10.67 43.34
CA MET A 16 32.84 10.01 42.44
C MET A 16 31.80 10.99 41.87
N PHE A 17 31.37 11.98 42.65
CA PHE A 17 30.40 12.97 42.16
C PHE A 17 31.00 14.00 41.19
N VAL A 18 32.29 14.29 41.27
CA VAL A 18 32.95 15.21 40.32
C VAL A 18 33.14 14.61 38.94
N ASN A 19 33.31 13.27 38.83
CA ASN A 19 33.43 12.61 37.53
C ASN A 19 32.09 12.41 36.76
N VAL A 20 30.94 12.47 37.46
CA VAL A 20 29.63 12.41 36.83
C VAL A 20 29.21 13.76 36.24
N ALA A 21 29.68 14.87 36.80
CA ALA A 21 29.37 16.22 36.32
C ALA A 21 30.12 16.59 35.00
N GLN A 22 31.25 15.97 34.71
CA GLN A 22 32.02 16.23 33.48
C GLN A 22 31.57 15.39 32.28
N ALA A 23 30.68 14.38 32.44
CA ALA A 23 30.18 13.56 31.40
C ALA A 23 28.92 14.14 30.69
N GLN A 24 28.38 15.25 31.15
CA GLN A 24 27.15 15.85 30.57
C GLN A 24 27.36 17.10 29.70
N GLU A 25 28.60 17.52 29.50
CA GLU A 25 28.88 18.75 28.72
C GLU A 25 29.38 18.50 27.27
N GLN A 26 29.32 17.26 26.76
CA GLN A 26 29.79 16.95 25.43
C GLN A 26 28.71 16.28 24.53
N GLN A 27 27.44 16.68 24.58
CA GLN A 27 26.45 16.32 23.58
C GLN A 27 25.49 17.47 23.21
N GLN A 28 26.08 18.62 22.85
CA GLN A 28 25.42 19.54 21.94
C GLN A 28 26.21 19.57 20.62
N GLN A 29 26.11 18.50 19.85
CA GLN A 29 26.36 18.58 18.42
C GLN A 29 25.20 19.38 17.79
N PRO A 30 25.50 20.38 16.97
CA PRO A 30 24.47 21.07 16.21
C PRO A 30 23.79 20.02 15.33
N SER A 31 22.46 19.98 15.42
CA SER A 31 21.61 19.22 14.51
C SER A 31 21.86 19.70 13.09
N THR A 32 22.82 19.08 12.44
CA THR A 32 22.90 19.10 10.98
C THR A 32 21.62 18.43 10.51
N GLN A 33 20.68 19.22 10.00
CA GLN A 33 19.59 18.70 9.19
C GLN A 33 20.18 17.65 8.24
N PRO A 34 19.60 16.47 8.10
CA PRO A 34 19.96 15.60 7.02
C PRO A 34 19.57 16.34 5.75
N GLY A 35 20.53 17.06 5.18
CA GLY A 35 20.47 17.42 3.77
C GLY A 35 20.16 16.12 3.06
N SER A 36 19.14 16.13 2.23
CA SER A 36 18.77 15.07 1.36
C SER A 36 20.04 14.46 0.76
N GLN A 37 20.50 13.38 1.37
CA GLN A 37 21.45 12.49 0.74
C GLN A 37 20.67 11.87 -0.42
N SER A 38 20.75 12.52 -1.56
CA SER A 38 20.53 11.87 -2.84
C SER A 38 21.45 10.66 -2.83
N SER A 39 20.87 9.51 -2.52
CA SER A 39 21.60 8.25 -2.49
C SER A 39 22.30 8.10 -3.84
N SER A 40 23.61 7.88 -3.78
CA SER A 40 24.50 7.65 -4.94
C SER A 40 24.08 6.45 -5.82
N LEU A 41 22.98 5.79 -5.52
CA LEU A 41 22.31 4.78 -6.35
C LEU A 41 21.69 5.40 -7.62
N ASP A 42 21.52 6.72 -7.67
CA ASP A 42 20.98 7.38 -8.85
C ASP A 42 21.99 7.52 -10.01
N VAL A 43 23.25 7.17 -9.82
CA VAL A 43 24.30 7.36 -10.83
C VAL A 43 24.55 6.13 -11.69
N GLN A 44 24.11 4.93 -11.30
CA GLN A 44 24.31 3.70 -12.07
C GLN A 44 23.02 3.27 -12.78
N GLY A 45 22.80 3.77 -13.99
CA GLY A 45 21.80 3.20 -14.91
C GLY A 45 20.46 3.91 -14.98
N ILE A 46 20.34 5.16 -14.53
CA ILE A 46 19.12 5.93 -14.70
C ILE A 46 19.06 6.40 -16.15
N LYS A 47 18.10 5.86 -16.90
CA LYS A 47 17.67 6.46 -18.14
C LYS A 47 17.27 7.92 -17.87
N ALA A 48 17.67 8.83 -18.75
CA ALA A 48 17.36 10.25 -18.62
C ALA A 48 15.85 10.44 -18.38
N TYR A 49 15.50 11.36 -17.47
CA TYR A 49 14.10 11.72 -17.27
C TYR A 49 13.53 12.29 -18.56
N LEU A 50 12.41 11.77 -19.00
CA LEU A 50 11.70 12.26 -20.17
C LEU A 50 10.62 13.25 -19.72
N LEU A 51 10.68 14.44 -20.28
CA LEU A 51 9.77 15.54 -19.98
C LEU A 51 8.34 15.22 -20.40
N GLY A 52 7.39 15.78 -19.67
CA GLY A 52 5.98 15.70 -19.97
C GLY A 52 5.21 16.96 -19.65
N PRO A 53 3.92 17.06 -20.04
CA PRO A 53 3.08 18.20 -19.72
C PRO A 53 3.03 18.49 -18.22
N GLY A 54 3.16 19.76 -17.85
CA GLY A 54 3.18 20.19 -16.46
C GLY A 54 4.56 20.33 -15.83
N ASP A 55 5.61 19.74 -16.41
CA ASP A 55 6.98 19.90 -15.93
C ASP A 55 7.45 21.34 -16.08
N VAL A 56 8.23 21.82 -15.12
CA VAL A 56 8.75 23.18 -15.11
C VAL A 56 10.26 23.15 -15.32
N LEU A 57 10.73 23.95 -16.29
CA LEU A 57 12.12 24.07 -16.67
C LEU A 57 12.65 25.47 -16.36
N ASP A 58 13.84 25.53 -15.74
CA ASP A 58 14.64 26.76 -15.63
C ASP A 58 15.62 26.80 -16.79
N VAL A 59 15.37 27.72 -17.72
CA VAL A 59 16.18 27.94 -18.93
C VAL A 59 17.03 29.17 -18.70
N ARG A 60 18.34 29.01 -18.75
CA ARG A 60 19.31 30.12 -18.60
C ARG A 60 20.20 30.26 -19.83
N VAL A 61 20.24 31.45 -20.34
CA VAL A 61 21.12 31.80 -21.44
C VAL A 61 22.25 32.65 -20.88
N PHE A 62 23.48 32.16 -20.99
CA PHE A 62 24.63 32.83 -20.41
C PHE A 62 24.89 34.18 -21.10
N GLY A 63 25.06 35.22 -20.28
CA GLY A 63 25.27 36.57 -20.76
C GLY A 63 24.01 37.29 -21.28
N GLN A 64 22.84 36.66 -21.26
CA GLN A 64 21.58 37.21 -21.78
C GLN A 64 20.44 36.93 -20.76
N PRO A 65 20.34 37.72 -19.70
CA PRO A 65 19.30 37.46 -18.65
C PRO A 65 17.88 37.65 -19.20
N GLU A 66 17.67 38.48 -20.20
CA GLU A 66 16.37 38.73 -20.86
C GLU A 66 15.85 37.51 -21.64
N LEU A 67 16.72 36.57 -22.02
CA LEU A 67 16.34 35.33 -22.68
C LEU A 67 16.19 34.15 -21.66
N SER A 68 16.59 34.42 -20.42
CA SER A 68 16.47 33.42 -19.35
C SER A 68 15.08 33.48 -18.74
N SER A 69 14.44 32.31 -18.59
CA SER A 69 13.07 32.22 -18.06
C SER A 69 12.79 30.87 -17.43
N THR A 70 11.82 30.85 -16.54
CA THR A 70 11.22 29.62 -16.06
C THR A 70 9.97 29.33 -16.88
N VAL A 71 9.92 28.18 -17.53
CA VAL A 71 8.86 27.83 -18.48
C VAL A 71 8.28 26.46 -18.13
N GLN A 72 6.98 26.34 -18.33
CA GLN A 72 6.25 25.07 -18.12
C GLN A 72 5.99 24.42 -19.48
N VAL A 73 6.06 23.09 -19.51
CA VAL A 73 5.62 22.28 -20.63
C VAL A 73 4.10 22.32 -20.71
N ASP A 74 3.55 22.78 -21.82
CA ASP A 74 2.12 22.91 -22.05
C ASP A 74 1.42 21.53 -22.22
N SER A 75 0.09 21.53 -22.37
CA SER A 75 -0.73 20.33 -22.58
C SER A 75 -0.35 19.56 -23.86
N ASP A 76 0.13 20.27 -24.87
CA ASP A 76 0.54 19.68 -26.16
C ASP A 76 1.97 19.10 -26.08
N GLY A 77 2.65 19.36 -24.97
CA GLY A 77 4.01 18.87 -24.72
C GLY A 77 5.09 19.78 -25.28
N ASN A 78 4.82 21.08 -25.46
CA ASN A 78 5.74 22.05 -25.99
C ASN A 78 6.14 23.12 -24.95
N LEU A 79 7.22 23.81 -25.20
CA LEU A 79 7.62 25.01 -24.47
C LEU A 79 7.22 26.23 -25.35
N SER A 80 6.10 26.84 -24.98
CA SER A 80 5.51 27.94 -25.78
C SER A 80 5.85 29.32 -25.23
N ALA A 81 6.34 29.42 -23.98
CA ALA A 81 6.58 30.68 -23.28
C ALA A 81 8.06 31.08 -23.22
N LEU A 82 8.88 30.67 -24.21
CA LEU A 82 10.28 31.10 -24.30
C LEU A 82 10.36 32.51 -24.90
N PRO A 83 11.13 33.43 -24.28
CA PRO A 83 11.26 34.79 -24.78
C PRO A 83 11.76 34.84 -26.22
N PHE A 84 11.16 35.71 -27.03
CA PHE A 84 11.51 35.97 -28.44
C PHE A 84 11.40 34.78 -29.40
N LEU A 85 10.90 33.64 -28.96
CA LEU A 85 10.64 32.48 -29.81
C LEU A 85 9.15 32.39 -30.15
N GLU A 86 8.81 32.57 -31.41
CA GLU A 86 7.43 32.42 -31.92
C GLU A 86 7.05 30.93 -32.13
N VAL A 87 8.06 30.10 -32.41
CA VAL A 87 7.86 28.68 -32.67
C VAL A 87 8.04 27.88 -31.36
N PRO A 88 7.04 27.16 -30.93
CA PRO A 88 7.13 26.34 -29.72
C PRO A 88 8.16 25.22 -29.90
N ILE A 89 8.91 24.91 -28.83
CA ILE A 89 9.91 23.84 -28.82
C ILE A 89 9.32 22.58 -28.21
N LYS A 90 9.36 21.49 -28.97
CA LYS A 90 8.85 20.18 -28.51
C LYS A 90 9.69 19.66 -27.34
N ALA A 91 9.01 19.41 -26.21
CA ALA A 91 9.62 18.90 -24.98
C ALA A 91 9.13 17.50 -24.57
N LYS A 92 7.88 17.16 -24.88
CA LYS A 92 7.27 15.88 -24.51
C LYS A 92 8.09 14.68 -25.00
N CYS A 93 8.35 13.73 -24.10
CA CYS A 93 9.14 12.52 -24.34
C CYS A 93 10.59 12.77 -24.78
N ARG A 94 11.15 13.90 -24.38
CA ARG A 94 12.55 14.27 -24.64
C ARG A 94 13.29 14.54 -23.34
N SER A 95 14.59 14.36 -23.36
CA SER A 95 15.46 14.69 -22.23
C SER A 95 15.73 16.20 -22.17
N ASP A 96 16.11 16.68 -20.99
CA ASP A 96 16.57 18.05 -20.76
C ASP A 96 17.71 18.45 -21.70
N LYS A 97 18.64 17.52 -21.99
CA LYS A 97 19.77 17.74 -22.88
C LYS A 97 19.35 17.90 -24.35
N GLU A 98 18.35 17.18 -24.82
CA GLU A 98 17.82 17.31 -26.17
C GLU A 98 17.08 18.63 -26.33
N VAL A 99 16.26 19.00 -25.35
CA VAL A 99 15.54 20.27 -25.31
C VAL A 99 16.53 21.44 -25.23
N GLN A 100 17.60 21.31 -24.45
CA GLN A 100 18.69 22.32 -24.40
C GLN A 100 19.31 22.59 -25.78
N LYS A 101 19.57 21.52 -26.55
CA LYS A 101 20.13 21.66 -27.91
C LYS A 101 19.18 22.41 -28.85
N ASP A 102 17.90 22.09 -28.77
CA ASP A 102 16.89 22.74 -29.64
C ASP A 102 16.70 24.22 -29.26
N ILE A 103 16.69 24.53 -27.95
CA ILE A 103 16.63 25.92 -27.48
C ILE A 103 17.87 26.70 -27.97
N ALA A 104 19.06 26.08 -27.84
CA ALA A 104 20.29 26.72 -28.35
C ALA A 104 20.24 26.93 -29.84
N ALA A 105 19.77 25.96 -30.63
CA ALA A 105 19.60 26.12 -32.08
C ALA A 105 18.57 27.19 -32.43
N ALA A 106 17.48 27.33 -31.66
CA ALA A 106 16.49 28.36 -31.88
C ALA A 106 17.04 29.77 -31.60
N TYR A 107 17.78 29.94 -30.50
CA TYR A 107 18.41 31.22 -30.14
C TYR A 107 19.62 31.57 -31.00
N ALA A 108 20.24 30.61 -31.69
CA ALA A 108 21.34 30.88 -32.65
C ALA A 108 20.94 31.82 -33.80
N LYS A 109 19.63 32.00 -34.03
CA LYS A 109 19.11 32.99 -34.99
C LYS A 109 19.25 34.44 -34.50
N PHE A 110 19.34 34.63 -33.19
CA PHE A 110 19.37 35.95 -32.55
C PHE A 110 20.73 36.27 -31.94
N ILE A 111 21.48 35.24 -31.52
CA ILE A 111 22.76 35.40 -30.82
C ILE A 111 23.80 34.46 -31.42
N ASN A 112 25.04 34.95 -31.55
CA ASN A 112 26.16 34.15 -31.97
C ASN A 112 26.58 33.19 -30.82
N ASN A 113 26.56 31.88 -31.08
CA ASN A 113 26.99 30.82 -30.17
C ASN A 113 26.31 30.86 -28.77
N PRO A 114 24.98 30.75 -28.69
CA PRO A 114 24.27 30.81 -27.41
C PRO A 114 24.66 29.65 -26.48
N GLN A 115 25.10 30.01 -25.27
CA GLN A 115 25.35 29.03 -24.22
C GLN A 115 24.06 28.87 -23.35
N VAL A 116 23.32 27.82 -23.60
CA VAL A 116 22.03 27.56 -22.94
C VAL A 116 22.22 26.46 -21.90
N SER A 117 21.68 26.65 -20.71
CA SER A 117 21.54 25.63 -19.67
C SER A 117 20.07 25.40 -19.39
N VAL A 118 19.65 24.16 -19.41
CA VAL A 118 18.28 23.74 -19.05
C VAL A 118 18.33 22.86 -17.84
N ARG A 119 17.53 23.19 -16.83
CA ARG A 119 17.39 22.40 -15.59
C ARG A 119 15.93 22.18 -15.30
N ILE A 120 15.57 20.96 -14.95
CA ILE A 120 14.22 20.64 -14.49
C ILE A 120 14.09 21.15 -13.05
N SER A 121 13.22 22.15 -12.82
CA SER A 121 12.93 22.68 -11.48
C SER A 121 11.83 21.89 -10.80
N GLU A 122 10.77 21.52 -11.54
CA GLU A 122 9.65 20.72 -10.99
C GLU A 122 9.27 19.59 -11.96
N ARG A 123 8.98 18.43 -11.38
CA ARG A 123 8.56 17.22 -12.11
C ARG A 123 7.10 16.95 -11.83
N ASN A 124 6.22 17.61 -12.55
CA ASN A 124 4.76 17.58 -12.32
C ASN A 124 4.02 16.71 -13.35
N SER A 125 4.73 16.21 -14.37
CA SER A 125 4.11 15.43 -15.44
C SER A 125 3.70 14.02 -15.06
N ARG A 126 4.14 13.53 -13.90
CA ARG A 126 3.89 12.16 -13.47
C ARG A 126 2.93 12.16 -12.29
N GLN A 127 1.74 11.61 -12.53
CA GLN A 127 0.76 11.44 -11.46
C GLN A 127 1.25 10.45 -10.40
N PRO A 128 0.93 10.68 -9.12
CA PRO A 128 1.28 9.74 -8.07
C PRO A 128 0.52 8.42 -8.23
N ALA A 129 1.17 7.30 -7.93
CA ALA A 129 0.49 6.03 -7.76
C ALA A 129 -0.19 5.97 -6.39
N THR A 130 -1.35 5.34 -6.34
CA THR A 130 -2.15 5.24 -5.11
C THR A 130 -2.24 3.77 -4.66
N VAL A 131 -1.91 3.53 -3.39
CA VAL A 131 -2.04 2.21 -2.75
C VAL A 131 -3.13 2.23 -1.71
N PHE A 132 -4.04 1.26 -1.75
CA PHE A 132 -5.14 1.14 -0.80
C PHE A 132 -5.61 -0.31 -0.60
N GLY A 133 -6.62 -0.52 0.26
CA GLY A 133 -7.11 -1.84 0.65
C GLY A 133 -6.38 -2.42 1.84
N ALA A 134 -6.06 -3.72 1.81
CA ALA A 134 -5.46 -4.44 2.93
C ALA A 134 -3.97 -4.14 3.15
N VAL A 135 -3.60 -2.86 3.18
CA VAL A 135 -2.27 -2.34 3.53
C VAL A 135 -2.31 -1.63 4.88
N ARG A 136 -1.18 -1.54 5.57
CA ARG A 136 -1.14 -0.88 6.88
C ARG A 136 -1.38 0.62 6.79
N GLN A 137 -0.87 1.26 5.76
CA GLN A 137 -0.98 2.69 5.52
C GLN A 137 -1.33 2.94 4.06
N PRO A 138 -2.62 3.15 3.73
CA PRO A 138 -2.99 3.64 2.41
C PRO A 138 -2.26 4.93 2.10
N THR A 139 -1.61 5.02 0.95
CA THR A 139 -0.74 6.15 0.64
C THR A 139 -0.71 6.47 -0.86
N ARG A 140 -0.35 7.72 -1.16
CA ARG A 140 -0.03 8.18 -2.52
C ARG A 140 1.46 8.36 -2.61
N VAL A 141 2.09 7.77 -3.61
CA VAL A 141 3.54 7.80 -3.83
C VAL A 141 3.85 8.58 -5.10
N GLU A 142 4.62 9.64 -4.96
CA GLU A 142 5.07 10.43 -6.10
C GLU A 142 6.06 9.64 -6.98
N MET A 143 5.79 9.61 -8.27
CA MET A 143 6.50 8.79 -9.25
C MET A 143 7.68 9.55 -9.88
N LYS A 144 8.60 10.06 -9.03
CA LYS A 144 9.80 10.82 -9.51
C LYS A 144 10.84 9.95 -10.22
N ARG A 145 10.79 8.64 -10.03
CA ARG A 145 11.62 7.61 -10.65
C ARG A 145 10.79 6.35 -10.93
N LYS A 146 11.37 5.39 -11.62
CA LYS A 146 10.75 4.06 -11.77
C LYS A 146 10.68 3.38 -10.40
N VAL A 147 9.48 3.06 -9.94
CA VAL A 147 9.18 2.40 -8.67
C VAL A 147 8.61 1.02 -8.97
N ARG A 148 9.07 0.00 -8.26
CA ARG A 148 8.53 -1.36 -8.37
C ARG A 148 7.49 -1.62 -7.30
N LEU A 149 6.66 -2.64 -7.53
CA LEU A 149 5.58 -3.02 -6.62
C LEU A 149 6.07 -3.28 -5.18
N ASN A 150 7.20 -3.97 -5.00
CA ASN A 150 7.76 -4.23 -3.67
C ASN A 150 8.15 -2.96 -2.91
N GLU A 151 8.69 -1.93 -3.59
CA GLU A 151 9.01 -0.64 -2.98
C GLU A 151 7.74 0.09 -2.54
N LEU A 152 6.72 0.04 -3.40
CA LEU A 152 5.42 0.64 -3.12
C LEU A 152 4.77 -0.01 -1.89
N MET A 153 4.86 -1.36 -1.79
CA MET A 153 4.39 -2.09 -0.62
C MET A 153 5.20 -1.76 0.64
N ALA A 154 6.50 -1.54 0.52
CA ALA A 154 7.34 -1.14 1.66
C ALA A 154 6.94 0.24 2.20
N VAL A 155 6.68 1.22 1.32
CA VAL A 155 6.23 2.57 1.72
C VAL A 155 4.85 2.52 2.39
N SER A 156 3.94 1.64 1.94
CA SER A 156 2.62 1.44 2.57
C SER A 156 2.66 0.63 3.88
N GLY A 157 3.85 0.32 4.40
CA GLY A 157 4.02 -0.45 5.65
C GLY A 157 3.74 -1.95 5.50
N GLY A 158 3.55 -2.45 4.27
CA GLY A 158 3.25 -3.84 3.97
C GLY A 158 1.78 -4.22 4.14
N PHE A 159 1.53 -5.51 4.07
CA PHE A 159 0.18 -6.09 4.11
C PHE A 159 -0.38 -6.18 5.53
N THR A 160 -1.70 -6.02 5.66
CA THR A 160 -2.41 -6.34 6.90
C THR A 160 -2.68 -7.84 6.99
N GLU A 161 -3.18 -8.27 8.15
CA GLU A 161 -3.63 -9.65 8.34
C GLU A 161 -4.88 -10.01 7.53
N ARG A 162 -5.59 -9.00 7.04
CA ARG A 162 -6.81 -9.16 6.23
C ARG A 162 -6.53 -9.33 4.73
N ALA A 163 -5.28 -9.25 4.28
CA ALA A 163 -4.96 -9.37 2.86
C ALA A 163 -5.34 -10.74 2.30
N ALA A 164 -6.09 -10.75 1.18
CA ALA A 164 -6.63 -11.95 0.52
C ALA A 164 -5.59 -12.75 -0.29
N GLY A 165 -4.33 -12.34 -0.28
CA GLY A 165 -3.28 -13.03 -1.04
C GLY A 165 -3.08 -12.53 -2.46
N THR A 166 -3.89 -11.57 -2.95
CA THR A 166 -3.75 -10.96 -4.28
C THR A 166 -3.64 -9.44 -4.22
N ILE A 167 -2.93 -8.90 -5.19
CA ILE A 167 -2.81 -7.47 -5.46
C ILE A 167 -3.34 -7.23 -6.86
N GLN A 168 -4.16 -6.23 -7.01
CA GLN A 168 -4.70 -5.77 -8.29
C GLN A 168 -4.06 -4.43 -8.65
N ILE A 169 -3.44 -4.36 -9.81
CA ILE A 169 -2.88 -3.12 -10.35
C ILE A 169 -3.77 -2.68 -11.50
N LEU A 170 -4.38 -1.52 -11.35
CA LEU A 170 -5.25 -0.90 -12.35
C LEU A 170 -4.46 0.20 -13.06
N HIS A 171 -4.25 0.05 -14.36
CA HIS A 171 -3.61 1.05 -15.20
C HIS A 171 -4.66 2.01 -15.73
N THR A 172 -4.77 3.20 -15.11
CA THR A 172 -5.82 4.18 -15.47
C THR A 172 -5.42 5.09 -16.61
N GLU A 173 -4.11 5.23 -16.85
CA GLU A 173 -3.60 6.09 -17.90
C GLU A 173 -2.62 5.34 -18.82
N PRO A 174 -2.59 5.69 -20.12
CA PRO A 174 -1.58 5.15 -21.00
C PRO A 174 -0.18 5.66 -20.60
N LEU A 175 0.85 4.88 -20.90
CA LEU A 175 2.23 5.33 -20.73
C LEU A 175 2.48 6.57 -21.55
N MET A 176 2.89 7.68 -20.92
CA MET A 176 3.13 8.95 -21.59
C MET A 176 4.28 8.85 -22.61
N CYS A 177 5.33 8.12 -22.29
CA CYS A 177 6.53 7.93 -23.12
C CYS A 177 6.90 6.44 -23.10
N PRO A 178 6.24 5.58 -23.91
CA PRO A 178 6.58 4.17 -24.00
C PRO A 178 7.99 3.98 -24.57
N GLU A 179 8.75 3.05 -23.99
CA GLU A 179 10.04 2.65 -24.54
C GLU A 179 9.83 1.71 -25.75
N PRO A 180 10.78 1.62 -26.69
CA PRO A 180 10.69 0.67 -27.79
C PRO A 180 10.53 -0.77 -27.23
N GLY A 181 9.42 -1.43 -27.57
CA GLY A 181 9.07 -2.74 -27.04
C GLY A 181 8.16 -2.75 -25.80
N GLU A 182 7.90 -1.62 -25.18
CA GLU A 182 6.77 -1.46 -24.26
C GLU A 182 5.53 -1.13 -25.13
N GLU A 183 4.74 -2.12 -25.44
CA GLU A 183 3.41 -1.87 -26.00
C GLU A 183 2.64 -1.07 -24.94
N ALA A 184 2.29 0.15 -25.31
CA ALA A 184 1.30 0.90 -24.56
C ALA A 184 0.00 0.12 -24.71
N GLU A 185 -0.27 -0.77 -23.75
CA GLU A 185 -1.60 -1.34 -23.60
C GLU A 185 -2.49 -0.17 -23.19
N ALA A 186 -2.92 0.57 -24.22
CA ALA A 186 -3.76 1.73 -24.06
C ALA A 186 -5.06 1.21 -23.44
N ALA A 187 -5.46 1.80 -22.32
CA ALA A 187 -6.83 1.66 -21.87
C ALA A 187 -7.73 1.96 -23.09
N PRO A 188 -8.69 1.10 -23.42
CA PRO A 188 -9.57 1.36 -24.54
C PRO A 188 -10.21 2.73 -24.36
N ILE A 189 -10.16 3.55 -25.40
CA ILE A 189 -10.68 4.93 -25.40
C ILE A 189 -12.18 4.99 -25.05
N ASP A 190 -12.86 3.86 -25.17
CA ASP A 190 -14.29 3.69 -24.86
C ASP A 190 -14.60 3.46 -23.36
N GLY A 191 -13.58 3.39 -22.50
CA GLY A 191 -13.76 3.24 -21.05
C GLY A 191 -14.34 1.91 -20.58
N THR A 192 -14.51 0.93 -21.47
CA THR A 192 -15.19 -0.34 -21.15
C THR A 192 -14.32 -1.35 -20.41
N LYS A 193 -13.00 -1.23 -20.46
CA LYS A 193 -12.07 -2.10 -19.69
C LYS A 193 -10.86 -1.33 -19.24
N ILE A 194 -10.69 -1.21 -17.95
CA ILE A 194 -9.42 -0.76 -17.35
C ILE A 194 -8.47 -1.96 -17.35
N PRO A 195 -7.25 -1.87 -17.93
CA PRO A 195 -6.28 -2.95 -17.86
C PRO A 195 -5.98 -3.29 -16.41
N LEU A 196 -6.20 -4.56 -16.04
CA LEU A 196 -6.06 -5.08 -14.69
C LEU A 196 -4.98 -6.15 -14.67
N GLN A 197 -3.91 -5.93 -13.92
CA GLN A 197 -2.90 -6.93 -13.64
C GLN A 197 -3.11 -7.50 -12.23
N ILE A 198 -3.20 -8.84 -12.12
CA ILE A 198 -3.37 -9.53 -10.83
C ILE A 198 -2.05 -10.20 -10.44
N ILE A 199 -1.54 -9.85 -9.27
CA ILE A 199 -0.29 -10.38 -8.71
C ILE A 199 -0.60 -11.16 -7.42
N LYS A 200 -0.03 -12.37 -7.29
CA LYS A 200 -0.11 -13.13 -6.04
C LYS A 200 0.94 -12.64 -5.04
N ILE A 201 0.51 -12.35 -3.81
CA ILE A 201 1.41 -11.92 -2.73
C ILE A 201 2.48 -12.98 -2.44
N ALA A 202 2.14 -14.27 -2.56
CA ALA A 202 3.08 -15.38 -2.39
C ALA A 202 4.23 -15.33 -3.41
N ASP A 203 3.92 -15.02 -4.67
CA ASP A 203 4.92 -14.91 -5.74
C ASP A 203 5.82 -13.67 -5.56
N LEU A 204 5.23 -12.54 -5.13
CA LEU A 204 5.99 -11.34 -4.79
C LEU A 204 6.96 -11.61 -3.62
N ARG A 205 6.52 -12.30 -2.58
CA ARG A 205 7.37 -12.69 -1.43
C ARG A 205 8.45 -13.70 -1.80
N ALA A 206 8.17 -14.57 -2.77
CA ALA A 206 9.16 -15.51 -3.33
C ALA A 206 10.20 -14.82 -4.22
N GLY A 207 10.07 -13.51 -4.49
CA GLY A 207 11.01 -12.74 -5.31
C GLY A 207 10.92 -13.01 -6.80
N LYS A 208 9.77 -13.54 -7.29
CA LYS A 208 9.59 -13.75 -8.73
C LYS A 208 9.59 -12.40 -9.45
N SER A 209 10.38 -12.25 -10.49
CA SER A 209 10.51 -11.01 -11.26
C SER A 209 9.17 -10.55 -11.87
N GLU A 210 8.36 -11.49 -12.33
CA GLU A 210 7.04 -11.26 -12.91
C GLU A 210 6.02 -10.73 -11.90
N ALA A 211 6.20 -11.09 -10.61
CA ALA A 211 5.35 -10.61 -9.52
C ALA A 211 5.77 -9.24 -8.99
N ASN A 212 6.87 -8.66 -9.48
CA ASN A 212 7.37 -7.35 -9.08
C ASN A 212 7.47 -6.38 -10.25
N PRO A 213 6.36 -6.04 -10.91
CA PRO A 213 6.34 -5.14 -12.05
C PRO A 213 6.74 -3.72 -11.66
N VAL A 214 7.11 -2.93 -12.66
CA VAL A 214 7.27 -1.48 -12.52
C VAL A 214 5.88 -0.86 -12.50
N ILE A 215 5.62 -0.02 -11.50
CA ILE A 215 4.36 0.71 -11.37
C ILE A 215 4.41 1.94 -12.26
N ARG A 216 3.31 2.21 -12.95
CA ARG A 216 3.16 3.38 -13.83
C ARG A 216 2.65 4.59 -13.05
N PRO A 217 3.01 5.81 -13.44
CA PRO A 217 2.36 7.01 -12.93
C PRO A 217 0.83 6.94 -13.12
N GLY A 218 0.08 7.28 -12.08
CA GLY A 218 -1.38 7.22 -12.09
C GLY A 218 -1.98 5.86 -11.76
N ASP A 219 -1.18 4.80 -11.57
CA ASP A 219 -1.69 3.48 -11.22
C ASP A 219 -2.40 3.46 -9.87
N TYR A 220 -3.47 2.66 -9.81
CA TYR A 220 -4.11 2.28 -8.56
C TYR A 220 -3.74 0.84 -8.20
N VAL A 221 -3.14 0.68 -7.03
CA VAL A 221 -2.74 -0.61 -6.50
C VAL A 221 -3.66 -0.99 -5.34
N LEU A 222 -4.55 -1.92 -5.58
CA LEU A 222 -5.50 -2.44 -4.60
C LEU A 222 -4.98 -3.77 -4.04
N VAL A 223 -4.71 -3.80 -2.74
CA VAL A 223 -4.54 -5.06 -2.04
C VAL A 223 -5.91 -5.55 -1.60
N THR A 224 -6.37 -6.66 -2.18
CA THR A 224 -7.70 -7.18 -1.88
C THR A 224 -7.81 -7.65 -0.43
N GLU A 225 -8.96 -7.41 0.18
CA GLU A 225 -9.26 -7.93 1.52
C GLU A 225 -9.79 -9.35 1.42
N ALA A 226 -9.37 -10.19 2.36
CA ALA A 226 -9.87 -11.54 2.49
C ALA A 226 -11.26 -11.53 3.11
N GLU A 227 -12.15 -12.30 2.51
CA GLU A 227 -13.50 -12.48 3.02
C GLU A 227 -13.49 -13.44 4.22
N PRO A 228 -14.27 -13.17 5.27
CA PRO A 228 -14.28 -14.04 6.44
C PRO A 228 -15.11 -15.30 6.25
N VAL A 229 -14.74 -16.37 6.98
CA VAL A 229 -15.60 -17.48 7.37
C VAL A 229 -15.81 -17.42 8.87
N TYR A 230 -16.96 -17.85 9.36
CA TYR A 230 -17.29 -17.81 10.77
C TYR A 230 -17.40 -19.22 11.34
N ILE A 231 -16.79 -19.43 12.51
CA ILE A 231 -16.84 -20.71 13.21
C ILE A 231 -17.48 -20.53 14.58
N THR A 232 -18.52 -21.30 14.85
CA THR A 232 -19.35 -21.21 16.04
C THR A 232 -19.58 -22.58 16.68
N GLY A 233 -20.17 -22.60 17.89
CA GLY A 233 -20.54 -23.81 18.61
C GLY A 233 -19.41 -24.40 19.44
N ALA A 234 -19.27 -25.73 19.44
CA ALA A 234 -18.36 -26.48 20.30
C ALA A 234 -16.89 -26.43 19.84
N VAL A 235 -16.34 -25.22 19.69
CA VAL A 235 -14.92 -24.94 19.40
C VAL A 235 -14.30 -24.17 20.55
N ASN A 236 -12.95 -24.21 20.65
CA ASN A 236 -12.27 -23.57 21.78
C ASN A 236 -12.33 -22.03 21.71
N SER A 237 -12.20 -21.45 20.51
CA SER A 237 -12.22 -20.01 20.29
C SER A 237 -13.14 -19.67 19.11
N PRO A 238 -14.47 -19.56 19.32
CA PRO A 238 -15.39 -19.16 18.27
C PRO A 238 -15.02 -17.80 17.69
N GLY A 239 -15.12 -17.63 16.36
CA GLY A 239 -14.78 -16.37 15.73
C GLY A 239 -14.73 -16.43 14.21
N GLY A 240 -14.33 -15.30 13.61
CA GLY A 240 -14.12 -15.19 12.16
C GLY A 240 -12.66 -15.44 11.78
N ILE A 241 -12.45 -16.12 10.66
CA ILE A 241 -11.15 -16.37 10.06
C ILE A 241 -11.18 -15.80 8.65
N TYR A 242 -10.15 -15.05 8.25
CA TYR A 242 -10.03 -14.50 6.91
C TYR A 242 -9.47 -15.53 5.92
N LEU A 243 -10.15 -15.70 4.78
CA LEU A 243 -9.73 -16.57 3.68
C LEU A 243 -8.58 -15.93 2.89
N ARG A 244 -7.34 -16.33 3.19
CA ARG A 244 -6.16 -15.83 2.45
C ARG A 244 -5.85 -16.65 1.21
N ASP A 245 -6.15 -17.94 1.26
CA ASP A 245 -5.95 -18.95 0.22
C ASP A 245 -7.07 -20.00 0.34
N GLN A 246 -6.94 -21.11 -0.38
CA GLN A 246 -7.82 -22.25 -0.21
C GLN A 246 -7.76 -22.77 1.24
N LEU A 247 -8.81 -22.54 1.99
CA LEU A 247 -8.93 -22.95 3.39
C LEU A 247 -9.81 -24.19 3.50
N MET A 248 -9.23 -25.27 4.00
CA MET A 248 -9.96 -26.51 4.29
C MET A 248 -10.56 -26.46 5.69
N LEU A 249 -11.68 -27.15 5.88
CA LEU A 249 -12.42 -27.20 7.15
C LEU A 249 -11.57 -27.67 8.32
N SER A 250 -10.77 -28.72 8.14
CA SER A 250 -9.90 -29.24 9.20
C SER A 250 -8.87 -28.19 9.66
N ARG A 251 -8.31 -27.42 8.72
CA ARG A 251 -7.37 -26.34 8.99
C ARG A 251 -8.06 -25.17 9.70
N ALA A 252 -9.26 -24.80 9.27
CA ALA A 252 -10.05 -23.75 9.90
C ALA A 252 -10.39 -24.09 11.36
N LEU A 253 -10.79 -25.32 11.63
CA LEU A 253 -11.03 -25.79 13.00
C LEU A 253 -9.75 -25.76 13.86
N ALA A 254 -8.59 -26.12 13.30
CA ALA A 254 -7.32 -26.02 14.00
C ALA A 254 -6.95 -24.57 14.34
N MET A 255 -7.24 -23.59 13.46
CA MET A 255 -6.96 -22.16 13.68
C MET A 255 -7.77 -21.58 14.86
N VAL A 256 -8.96 -22.08 15.14
CA VAL A 256 -9.76 -21.69 16.31
C VAL A 256 -9.41 -22.52 17.58
N GLY A 257 -8.24 -23.14 17.61
CA GLY A 257 -7.76 -23.93 18.74
C GLY A 257 -8.36 -25.34 18.83
N GLY A 258 -9.03 -25.80 17.76
CA GLY A 258 -9.68 -27.10 17.71
C GLY A 258 -11.09 -27.12 18.31
N THR A 259 -11.67 -28.31 18.33
CA THR A 259 -13.01 -28.57 18.86
C THR A 259 -12.96 -28.97 20.33
N ARG A 260 -14.00 -28.65 21.09
CA ARG A 260 -14.16 -29.09 22.49
C ARG A 260 -14.38 -30.60 22.55
N LYS A 261 -14.21 -31.19 23.75
CA LYS A 261 -14.37 -32.64 23.96
C LYS A 261 -15.79 -33.14 23.69
N GLU A 262 -16.77 -32.30 23.98
CA GLU A 262 -18.22 -32.54 23.77
C GLU A 262 -18.67 -32.27 22.32
N ALA A 263 -17.79 -31.91 21.42
CA ALA A 263 -18.15 -31.62 20.03
C ALA A 263 -18.58 -32.86 19.25
N LYS A 264 -19.71 -32.78 18.54
CA LYS A 264 -20.20 -33.80 17.59
C LYS A 264 -19.52 -33.65 16.25
N LEU A 265 -18.38 -34.31 16.05
CA LEU A 265 -17.57 -34.18 14.82
C LEU A 265 -18.14 -34.94 13.61
N SER A 266 -19.09 -35.88 13.83
CA SER A 266 -19.73 -36.62 12.74
C SER A 266 -20.78 -35.80 11.98
N ASP A 267 -21.13 -34.61 12.46
CA ASP A 267 -22.20 -33.80 11.89
C ASP A 267 -21.89 -32.31 12.16
N VAL A 268 -20.88 -31.77 11.44
CA VAL A 268 -20.57 -30.35 11.41
C VAL A 268 -21.37 -29.73 10.30
N ARG A 269 -22.12 -28.66 10.60
CA ARG A 269 -22.98 -27.98 9.63
C ARG A 269 -22.27 -26.75 9.07
N ILE A 270 -22.33 -26.60 7.77
CA ILE A 270 -21.83 -25.42 7.05
C ILE A 270 -23.02 -24.76 6.40
N PHE A 271 -23.32 -23.55 6.79
CA PHE A 271 -24.33 -22.70 6.17
C PHE A 271 -23.65 -21.83 5.11
N ARG A 272 -24.00 -22.08 3.86
CA ARG A 272 -23.48 -21.37 2.69
C ARG A 272 -24.57 -20.58 2.02
N GLN A 273 -24.36 -19.31 1.76
CA GLN A 273 -25.31 -18.50 1.04
C GLN A 273 -25.21 -18.79 -0.47
N VAL A 274 -26.33 -19.07 -1.11
CA VAL A 274 -26.38 -19.27 -2.56
C VAL A 274 -26.35 -17.92 -3.25
N PRO A 275 -25.36 -17.65 -4.13
CA PRO A 275 -25.24 -16.36 -4.81
C PRO A 275 -26.53 -15.96 -5.54
N GLY A 276 -26.96 -14.69 -5.37
CA GLY A 276 -28.15 -14.14 -6.02
C GLY A 276 -29.48 -14.53 -5.39
N THR A 277 -29.49 -15.28 -4.28
CA THR A 277 -30.71 -15.66 -3.57
C THR A 277 -30.61 -15.38 -2.07
N ALA A 278 -31.73 -15.27 -1.40
CA ALA A 278 -31.77 -15.19 0.08
C ALA A 278 -31.68 -16.59 0.75
N ASN A 279 -31.58 -17.67 -0.05
CA ASN A 279 -31.57 -19.02 0.45
C ASN A 279 -30.17 -19.43 0.93
N GLN A 280 -30.12 -20.21 2.00
CA GLN A 280 -28.93 -20.84 2.52
C GLN A 280 -28.95 -22.33 2.24
N GLU A 281 -27.84 -22.87 1.78
CA GLU A 281 -27.58 -24.29 1.70
C GLU A 281 -26.96 -24.78 2.99
N VAL A 282 -27.46 -25.87 3.55
CA VAL A 282 -26.89 -26.52 4.74
C VAL A 282 -26.14 -27.78 4.33
N ILE A 283 -24.80 -27.72 4.47
CA ILE A 283 -23.92 -28.83 4.10
C ILE A 283 -23.50 -29.56 5.38
N HIS A 284 -23.73 -30.85 5.44
CA HIS A 284 -23.34 -31.71 6.55
C HIS A 284 -21.99 -32.37 6.27
N VAL A 285 -20.99 -32.14 7.13
CA VAL A 285 -19.64 -32.66 6.97
C VAL A 285 -19.23 -33.52 8.16
N ASP A 286 -18.76 -34.72 7.89
CA ASP A 286 -18.21 -35.65 8.89
C ASP A 286 -16.70 -35.39 9.08
N VAL A 287 -16.38 -34.50 10.01
CA VAL A 287 -14.98 -34.14 10.35
C VAL A 287 -14.27 -35.34 11.01
N ALA A 288 -14.99 -36.24 11.68
CA ALA A 288 -14.38 -37.44 12.28
C ALA A 288 -13.84 -38.39 11.19
N ALA A 289 -14.59 -38.56 10.10
CA ALA A 289 -14.15 -39.34 8.94
C ALA A 289 -12.98 -38.66 8.17
N ILE A 290 -12.98 -37.32 8.06
CA ILE A 290 -11.87 -36.57 7.47
C ILE A 290 -10.59 -36.78 8.30
N LYS A 291 -10.64 -36.67 9.63
CA LYS A 291 -9.49 -36.90 10.52
C LYS A 291 -8.91 -38.32 10.41
N LYS A 292 -9.74 -39.30 10.03
CA LYS A 292 -9.31 -40.69 9.80
C LYS A 292 -8.87 -40.94 8.35
N ASN A 293 -8.78 -39.92 7.48
CA ASN A 293 -8.52 -40.04 6.06
C ASN A 293 -9.53 -40.93 5.28
N GLN A 294 -10.76 -41.06 5.80
CA GLN A 294 -11.82 -41.83 5.15
C GLN A 294 -12.63 -40.98 4.15
N LYS A 295 -12.62 -39.67 4.31
CA LYS A 295 -13.26 -38.72 3.41
C LYS A 295 -12.29 -37.58 3.07
N PRO A 296 -12.40 -36.97 1.88
CA PRO A 296 -11.64 -35.79 1.53
C PRO A 296 -12.04 -34.62 2.43
N ASP A 297 -11.10 -33.71 2.67
CA ASP A 297 -11.37 -32.50 3.42
C ASP A 297 -12.27 -31.55 2.64
N PHE A 298 -13.01 -30.71 3.33
CA PHE A 298 -14.00 -29.83 2.74
C PHE A 298 -13.42 -28.43 2.50
N LEU A 299 -13.54 -27.91 1.28
CA LEU A 299 -13.08 -26.57 0.93
C LEU A 299 -14.13 -25.52 1.33
N LEU A 300 -13.72 -24.58 2.17
CA LEU A 300 -14.56 -23.47 2.59
C LEU A 300 -14.64 -22.37 1.53
N GLN A 301 -15.76 -21.68 1.50
CA GLN A 301 -15.98 -20.49 0.69
C GLN A 301 -16.20 -19.27 1.57
N ALA A 302 -16.09 -18.11 0.97
CA ALA A 302 -16.35 -16.84 1.60
C ALA A 302 -17.74 -16.80 2.25
N TYR A 303 -17.80 -16.25 3.45
CA TYR A 303 -19.01 -16.09 4.26
C TYR A 303 -19.65 -17.40 4.74
N ASP A 304 -18.99 -18.57 4.56
CA ASP A 304 -19.46 -19.81 5.20
C ASP A 304 -19.55 -19.63 6.71
N VAL A 305 -20.65 -20.10 7.28
CA VAL A 305 -20.82 -20.19 8.74
C VAL A 305 -20.75 -21.65 9.14
N ILE A 306 -19.69 -22.01 9.85
CA ILE A 306 -19.43 -23.36 10.33
C ILE A 306 -19.98 -23.48 11.76
N GLU A 307 -20.90 -24.39 11.98
CA GLU A 307 -21.46 -24.69 13.30
C GLU A 307 -21.07 -26.09 13.73
N VAL A 308 -20.35 -26.16 14.84
CA VAL A 308 -19.99 -27.43 15.49
C VAL A 308 -20.96 -27.69 16.65
N SER A 309 -21.85 -28.64 16.46
CA SER A 309 -22.84 -29.01 17.50
C SER A 309 -22.20 -29.73 18.69
N GLU A 310 -22.82 -29.67 19.87
CA GLU A 310 -22.43 -30.47 21.03
C GLU A 310 -23.05 -31.85 20.97
N ALA A 311 -22.30 -32.88 21.38
CA ALA A 311 -22.82 -34.25 21.53
C ALA A 311 -23.71 -34.32 22.79
N GLY A 312 -25.02 -34.49 22.57
CA GLY A 312 -25.98 -34.62 23.68
C GLY A 312 -27.04 -33.52 23.77
N MET A 313 -26.99 -32.47 23.02
CA MET A 313 -28.08 -31.46 22.95
C MET A 313 -29.09 -31.80 21.85
N PHE A 314 -30.13 -32.52 22.21
CA PHE A 314 -31.36 -32.59 21.40
C PHE A 314 -32.11 -31.26 21.53
N SER A 315 -31.99 -30.39 20.56
CA SER A 315 -33.01 -29.38 20.25
C SER A 315 -32.73 -28.66 18.95
N SER A 316 -33.30 -29.17 17.86
CA SER A 316 -33.23 -28.55 16.51
C SER A 316 -34.06 -27.26 16.37
N SER A 317 -34.84 -26.87 17.36
CA SER A 317 -35.77 -25.72 17.26
C SER A 317 -35.27 -24.41 17.90
N ARG A 318 -34.21 -24.45 18.73
CA ARG A 318 -33.71 -23.22 19.37
C ARG A 318 -32.52 -22.54 18.65
N ILE A 319 -31.88 -23.27 17.74
CA ILE A 319 -30.60 -22.76 17.15
C ILE A 319 -30.83 -21.78 16.01
N GLY A 320 -31.88 -21.94 15.21
CA GLY A 320 -32.22 -20.99 14.14
C GLY A 320 -32.57 -19.58 14.67
N SER A 321 -33.20 -19.51 15.85
CA SER A 321 -33.56 -18.22 16.46
C SER A 321 -32.34 -17.52 17.12
N THR A 322 -31.37 -18.27 17.63
CA THR A 322 -30.17 -17.70 18.29
C THR A 322 -29.17 -17.15 17.28
N LEU A 323 -29.03 -17.80 16.11
CA LEU A 323 -28.19 -17.30 15.02
C LEU A 323 -28.78 -16.03 14.38
N MET A 324 -30.11 -16.01 14.19
CA MET A 324 -30.78 -14.78 13.69
C MET A 324 -30.72 -13.64 14.72
N SER A 325 -30.82 -13.95 16.03
CA SER A 325 -30.69 -12.91 17.06
C SER A 325 -29.26 -12.41 17.25
N ALA A 326 -28.23 -13.24 17.00
CA ALA A 326 -26.84 -12.80 17.03
C ALA A 326 -26.49 -11.91 15.83
N LEU A 327 -27.05 -12.19 14.65
CA LEU A 327 -26.88 -11.35 13.45
C LEU A 327 -27.69 -10.05 13.52
N THR A 328 -28.90 -10.09 14.13
CA THR A 328 -29.74 -8.89 14.29
C THR A 328 -29.46 -8.13 15.58
N GLY A 329 -29.11 -8.83 16.67
CA GLY A 329 -28.81 -8.23 17.96
C GLY A 329 -27.48 -7.48 18.03
N GLY A 330 -26.48 -7.90 17.26
CA GLY A 330 -25.20 -7.19 17.13
C GLY A 330 -25.34 -5.80 16.47
N PHE A 331 -26.28 -5.66 15.56
CA PHE A 331 -26.56 -4.37 14.91
C PHE A 331 -27.38 -3.41 15.77
N THR A 332 -28.31 -3.91 16.58
CA THR A 332 -29.16 -3.06 17.40
C THR A 332 -28.48 -2.57 18.68
N SER A 333 -27.58 -3.37 19.27
CA SER A 333 -26.80 -2.93 20.44
C SER A 333 -25.70 -1.93 20.09
N ALA A 334 -25.13 -1.97 18.87
CA ALA A 334 -24.19 -0.96 18.39
C ALA A 334 -24.85 0.39 18.12
N LEU A 335 -26.17 0.40 17.77
CA LEU A 335 -26.92 1.64 17.54
C LEU A 335 -27.49 2.26 18.84
N SER A 336 -27.65 1.47 19.91
CA SER A 336 -28.20 2.00 21.18
C SER A 336 -27.14 2.59 22.13
N THR A 337 -25.85 2.29 21.93
CA THR A 337 -24.76 2.85 22.74
C THR A 337 -24.14 4.13 22.17
N THR A 338 -24.48 4.52 20.92
CA THR A 338 -24.04 5.81 20.33
C THR A 338 -25.05 6.94 20.46
N GLY A 339 -26.10 6.76 21.27
CA GLY A 339 -27.22 7.69 21.46
C GLY A 339 -27.02 8.82 22.47
N THR A 340 -25.82 9.14 22.91
CA THR A 340 -25.59 10.30 23.77
C THR A 340 -24.24 10.92 23.45
N TYR A 341 -24.28 11.98 22.68
CA TYR A 341 -23.37 13.12 22.48
C TYR A 341 -23.32 13.52 20.99
N LEU A 342 -24.41 14.12 20.52
CA LEU A 342 -24.33 15.07 19.41
C LEU A 342 -24.25 16.48 20.00
N PRO A 343 -23.16 17.23 19.83
CA PRO A 343 -23.19 18.65 20.11
C PRO A 343 -24.06 19.34 19.08
N GLN A 344 -25.10 20.05 19.55
CA GLN A 344 -25.89 20.95 18.72
C GLN A 344 -24.97 22.00 18.09
N ARG A 345 -24.86 21.98 16.78
CA ARG A 345 -24.30 23.11 16.02
C ARG A 345 -25.42 24.13 15.86
N VAL A 346 -25.27 25.24 16.56
CA VAL A 346 -26.00 26.44 16.31
C VAL A 346 -25.54 27.01 14.97
N ILE A 347 -26.49 27.19 14.04
CA ILE A 347 -26.27 27.88 12.77
C ILE A 347 -26.54 29.36 13.02
N TYR A 348 -25.56 30.21 12.75
CA TYR A 348 -25.74 31.61 12.43
C TYR A 348 -25.42 31.81 10.95
#